data_c345bae3a274fe0808fb2625a99e28fb
#
_entry.id   c345bae3a274fe0808fb2625a99e28fb
#
_cell.length_a   1.000
_cell.length_b   1.000
_cell.length_c   1.000
_cell.angle_alpha   90.00
_cell.angle_beta   90.00
_cell.angle_gamma   90.00
#
_symmetry.space_group_name_H-M   'P 1'
#
loop_
_entity.id
_entity.type
_entity.pdbx_description
1 polymer ?
#
loop_
_entity_poly.entity_id
_entity_poly.type
_entity_poly.pdbx_seq_one_letter_code
_entity_poly.pdbx_strand_id
1 'polypeptide(L)'
;MPASAMNHFTILTDDVPRTVGFYGELLGLEDGPRPPFGFPGAWLYAGGAPILHVIGGKTRGDLRAGVIDHMAFTAHDLADTIATLTAYNIEHTCRQQVGTGFWQVFFHDPNGARVELDFSPDEVRK
;
A
#
# COMPACT_ATOMS: atom_id res chain seq x y z
N MET A 1 -20.12 13.97 -15.72
CA MET A 1 -19.08 13.59 -14.76
C MET A 1 -19.36 12.21 -14.21
N PRO A 2 -19.00 11.14 -14.95
CA PRO A 2 -19.39 9.78 -14.55
C PRO A 2 -18.56 9.18 -13.39
N ALA A 3 -17.32 9.63 -13.16
CA ALA A 3 -16.50 9.07 -12.09
C ALA A 3 -16.94 9.64 -10.74
N SER A 4 -17.23 8.76 -9.77
CA SER A 4 -17.73 9.16 -8.46
C SER A 4 -16.75 8.86 -7.32
N ALA A 5 -15.86 7.88 -7.51
CA ALA A 5 -14.91 7.50 -6.47
C ALA A 5 -13.77 6.67 -7.06
N MET A 6 -12.69 6.56 -6.32
CA MET A 6 -11.63 5.61 -6.62
C MET A 6 -12.12 4.22 -6.21
N ASN A 7 -11.97 3.24 -7.10
CA ASN A 7 -12.41 1.87 -6.84
C ASN A 7 -11.27 1.01 -6.29
N HIS A 8 -10.19 0.90 -7.06
CA HIS A 8 -9.05 0.08 -6.63
C HIS A 8 -7.79 0.46 -7.41
N PHE A 9 -6.66 0.03 -6.87
CA PHE A 9 -5.39 0.00 -7.59
C PHE A 9 -5.04 -1.44 -7.90
N THR A 10 -4.26 -1.64 -8.95
CA THR A 10 -3.75 -2.96 -9.32
C THR A 10 -2.22 -2.93 -9.30
N ILE A 11 -1.63 -3.91 -8.64
CA ILE A 11 -0.17 -4.07 -8.54
C ILE A 11 0.23 -5.37 -9.22
N LEU A 12 1.27 -5.30 -10.02
CA LEU A 12 1.88 -6.47 -10.65
C LEU A 12 2.99 -7.01 -9.77
N THR A 13 3.14 -8.32 -9.69
CA THR A 13 4.17 -8.91 -8.84
C THR A 13 4.69 -10.23 -9.44
N ASP A 14 5.92 -10.56 -9.08
CA ASP A 14 6.49 -11.87 -9.33
C ASP A 14 6.29 -12.83 -8.13
N ASP A 15 5.71 -12.33 -7.02
CA ASP A 15 5.57 -13.10 -5.80
C ASP A 15 4.30 -12.67 -5.05
N VAL A 16 3.19 -13.35 -5.32
CA VAL A 16 1.89 -13.01 -4.71
C VAL A 16 1.91 -13.18 -3.19
N PRO A 17 2.38 -14.32 -2.62
CA PRO A 17 2.36 -14.49 -1.17
C PRO A 17 3.16 -13.41 -0.43
N ARG A 18 4.30 -13.01 -0.96
CA ARG A 18 5.12 -11.97 -0.34
C ARG A 18 4.40 -10.62 -0.36
N THR A 19 3.76 -10.30 -1.47
CA THR A 19 2.99 -9.04 -1.60
C THR A 19 1.81 -9.02 -0.63
N VAL A 20 1.05 -10.11 -0.57
CA VAL A 20 -0.09 -10.23 0.36
C VAL A 20 0.38 -10.08 1.81
N GLY A 21 1.46 -10.75 2.19
CA GLY A 21 2.02 -10.66 3.54
C GLY A 21 2.45 -9.24 3.88
N PHE A 22 3.11 -8.57 2.94
CA PHE A 22 3.57 -7.20 3.14
C PHE A 22 2.39 -6.25 3.44
N TYR A 23 1.38 -6.25 2.57
CA TYR A 23 0.23 -5.36 2.75
C TYR A 23 -0.62 -5.73 3.97
N GLY A 24 -0.66 -7.01 4.34
CA GLY A 24 -1.33 -7.45 5.56
C GLY A 24 -0.62 -6.93 6.81
N GLU A 25 0.69 -7.08 6.87
CA GLU A 25 1.45 -6.71 8.08
C GLU A 25 1.64 -5.21 8.22
N LEU A 26 1.89 -4.50 7.11
CA LEU A 26 2.21 -3.08 7.16
C LEU A 26 0.97 -2.19 7.10
N LEU A 27 -0.05 -2.57 6.34
CA LEU A 27 -1.25 -1.75 6.14
C LEU A 27 -2.51 -2.36 6.72
N GLY A 28 -2.47 -3.61 7.18
CA GLY A 28 -3.65 -4.26 7.74
C GLY A 28 -4.69 -4.66 6.69
N LEU A 29 -4.29 -4.77 5.43
CA LEU A 29 -5.23 -5.20 4.40
C LEU A 29 -5.45 -6.70 4.51
N GLU A 30 -6.71 -7.13 4.29
CA GLU A 30 -7.10 -8.52 4.44
C GLU A 30 -7.27 -9.20 3.09
N ASP A 31 -6.63 -10.37 2.94
CA ASP A 31 -6.82 -11.22 1.77
C ASP A 31 -8.24 -11.79 1.83
N GLY A 32 -9.02 -11.56 0.79
CA GLY A 32 -10.42 -11.93 0.78
C GLY A 32 -10.89 -12.49 -0.57
N PRO A 33 -12.21 -12.65 -0.70
CA PRO A 33 -12.80 -13.28 -1.89
C PRO A 33 -12.36 -12.61 -3.19
N ARG A 34 -12.14 -13.44 -4.20
CA ARG A 34 -11.70 -13.02 -5.53
C ARG A 34 -12.32 -13.97 -6.56
N PRO A 35 -12.83 -13.45 -7.69
CA PRO A 35 -13.32 -14.34 -8.75
C PRO A 35 -12.24 -15.31 -9.24
N PRO A 36 -12.62 -16.49 -9.73
CA PRO A 36 -11.65 -17.49 -10.19
C PRO A 36 -11.16 -17.17 -11.61
N PHE A 37 -10.25 -16.20 -11.70
CA PHE A 37 -9.77 -15.69 -12.99
C PHE A 37 -8.85 -16.67 -13.73
N GLY A 38 -8.29 -17.66 -13.06
CA GLY A 38 -7.39 -18.62 -13.71
C GLY A 38 -5.94 -18.17 -13.78
N PHE A 39 -5.59 -17.04 -13.16
CA PHE A 39 -4.20 -16.58 -13.03
C PHE A 39 -3.91 -16.22 -11.57
N PRO A 40 -2.61 -16.25 -11.17
CA PRO A 40 -2.26 -15.94 -9.79
C PRO A 40 -2.61 -14.51 -9.41
N GLY A 41 -3.05 -14.32 -8.17
CA GLY A 41 -3.35 -12.99 -7.68
C GLY A 41 -4.05 -13.02 -6.34
N ALA A 42 -4.47 -11.84 -5.90
CA ALA A 42 -5.20 -11.69 -4.65
C ALA A 42 -5.98 -10.37 -4.70
N TRP A 43 -7.05 -10.30 -3.93
CA TRP A 43 -7.76 -9.07 -3.66
C TRP A 43 -7.62 -8.75 -2.18
N LEU A 44 -7.11 -7.57 -1.88
CA LEU A 44 -6.83 -7.13 -0.52
C LEU A 44 -7.84 -6.06 -0.10
N TYR A 45 -8.47 -6.28 1.05
CA TYR A 45 -9.63 -5.54 1.51
C TYR A 45 -9.29 -4.57 2.64
N ALA A 46 -9.91 -3.40 2.59
CA ALA A 46 -9.97 -2.46 3.71
C ALA A 46 -11.42 -2.00 3.83
N GLY A 47 -11.98 -2.05 5.06
CA GLY A 47 -13.35 -1.61 5.30
C GLY A 47 -14.39 -2.37 4.47
N GLY A 48 -14.13 -3.62 4.15
CA GLY A 48 -15.05 -4.45 3.38
C GLY A 48 -14.99 -4.26 1.86
N ALA A 49 -14.08 -3.45 1.36
CA ALA A 49 -13.92 -3.20 -0.06
C ALA A 49 -12.57 -3.69 -0.58
N PRO A 50 -12.52 -4.36 -1.74
CA PRO A 50 -11.26 -4.85 -2.30
C PRO A 50 -10.51 -3.72 -3.02
N ILE A 51 -9.78 -2.92 -2.25
CA ILE A 51 -9.15 -1.70 -2.75
C ILE A 51 -7.83 -1.92 -3.45
N LEU A 52 -7.18 -3.06 -3.25
CA LEU A 52 -5.91 -3.36 -3.88
C LEU A 52 -5.98 -4.75 -4.52
N HIS A 53 -5.81 -4.79 -5.83
CA HIS A 53 -5.78 -6.04 -6.58
C HIS A 53 -4.32 -6.38 -6.90
N VAL A 54 -3.96 -7.64 -6.69
CA VAL A 54 -2.61 -8.14 -6.97
C VAL A 54 -2.70 -9.11 -8.14
N ILE A 55 -1.88 -8.91 -9.15
CA ILE A 55 -1.76 -9.81 -10.29
C ILE A 55 -0.37 -10.40 -10.31
N GLY A 56 -0.29 -11.72 -10.22
CA GLY A 56 0.97 -12.45 -10.24
C GLY A 56 1.39 -12.88 -11.64
N GLY A 57 2.44 -13.72 -11.69
CA GLY A 57 2.94 -14.24 -12.95
C GLY A 57 3.78 -13.26 -13.75
N LYS A 58 4.22 -12.15 -13.13
CA LYS A 58 5.08 -11.16 -13.80
C LYS A 58 6.53 -11.34 -13.38
N THR A 59 7.45 -10.88 -14.22
CA THR A 59 8.86 -10.86 -13.86
C THR A 59 9.26 -9.49 -13.36
N ARG A 60 10.30 -9.45 -12.54
CA ARG A 60 10.80 -8.18 -12.00
C ARG A 60 11.21 -7.20 -13.10
N GLY A 61 11.75 -7.69 -14.19
CA GLY A 61 12.18 -6.84 -15.30
C GLY A 61 11.04 -6.07 -15.96
N ASP A 62 9.81 -6.55 -15.79
CA ASP A 62 8.63 -5.92 -16.38
C ASP A 62 8.02 -4.85 -15.47
N LEU A 63 8.48 -4.76 -14.23
CA LEU A 63 7.91 -3.86 -13.23
C LEU A 63 8.61 -2.50 -13.31
N ARG A 64 7.92 -1.51 -13.84
CA ARG A 64 8.44 -0.15 -14.01
C ARG A 64 7.51 0.85 -13.38
N ALA A 65 8.09 1.95 -12.90
CA ALA A 65 7.31 3.12 -12.56
C ALA A 65 6.77 3.72 -13.86
N GLY A 66 5.49 4.08 -13.88
CA GLY A 66 4.86 4.72 -15.01
C GLY A 66 4.51 6.17 -14.69
N VAL A 67 3.40 6.66 -15.24
CA VAL A 67 2.94 8.03 -14.97
C VAL A 67 2.26 8.16 -13.61
N ILE A 68 1.87 7.04 -12.97
CA ILE A 68 1.34 7.06 -11.61
C ILE A 68 2.53 7.01 -10.65
N ASP A 69 2.74 8.11 -9.90
CA ASP A 69 3.89 8.23 -9.02
C ASP A 69 3.79 7.34 -7.78
N HIS A 70 2.64 7.34 -7.14
CA HIS A 70 2.42 6.54 -5.92
C HIS A 70 0.94 6.39 -5.63
N MET A 71 0.62 5.60 -4.63
CA MET A 71 -0.71 5.47 -4.07
C MET A 71 -0.67 5.93 -2.62
N ALA A 72 -1.75 6.55 -2.13
CA ALA A 72 -1.82 7.03 -0.76
C ALA A 72 -3.02 6.45 -0.04
N PHE A 73 -2.81 6.11 1.24
CA PHE A 73 -3.84 5.60 2.12
C PHE A 73 -3.96 6.49 3.34
N THR A 74 -5.19 6.71 3.79
CA THR A 74 -5.42 7.29 5.11
C THR A 74 -5.12 6.22 6.15
N ALA A 75 -4.33 6.59 7.16
CA ALA A 75 -3.86 5.65 8.16
C ALA A 75 -3.94 6.23 9.57
N HIS A 76 -3.74 5.39 10.57
CA HIS A 76 -3.67 5.77 11.97
C HIS A 76 -2.56 4.95 12.65
N ASP A 77 -2.17 5.36 13.85
CA ASP A 77 -1.10 4.74 14.63
C ASP A 77 0.28 4.99 14.01
N LEU A 78 0.62 6.27 13.86
CA LEU A 78 1.88 6.71 13.27
C LEU A 78 3.11 6.11 13.96
N ALA A 79 3.19 6.21 15.29
CA ALA A 79 4.36 5.71 16.02
C ALA A 79 4.54 4.21 15.83
N ASP A 80 3.44 3.45 15.85
CA ASP A 80 3.47 2.01 15.66
C ASP A 80 3.90 1.65 14.23
N THR A 81 3.41 2.40 13.26
CA THR A 81 3.80 2.22 11.86
C THR A 81 5.30 2.42 11.65
N ILE A 82 5.85 3.50 12.20
CA ILE A 82 7.29 3.77 12.12
C ILE A 82 8.08 2.65 12.79
N ALA A 83 7.64 2.19 13.95
CA ALA A 83 8.30 1.09 14.65
C ALA A 83 8.30 -0.20 13.82
N THR A 84 7.19 -0.49 13.17
CA THR A 84 7.05 -1.68 12.32
C THR A 84 7.98 -1.60 11.10
N LEU A 85 7.99 -0.47 10.41
CA LEU A 85 8.86 -0.27 9.26
C LEU A 85 10.34 -0.44 9.65
N THR A 86 10.71 0.10 10.79
CA THR A 86 12.07 0.00 11.30
C THR A 86 12.43 -1.45 11.65
N ALA A 87 11.50 -2.16 12.31
CA ALA A 87 11.72 -3.55 12.70
C ALA A 87 11.93 -4.47 11.50
N TYR A 88 11.26 -4.18 10.39
CA TYR A 88 11.40 -4.97 9.17
C TYR A 88 12.50 -4.46 8.23
N ASN A 89 13.28 -3.48 8.66
CA ASN A 89 14.34 -2.87 7.85
C ASN A 89 13.83 -2.31 6.52
N ILE A 90 12.64 -1.73 6.55
CA ILE A 90 12.07 -1.09 5.37
C ILE A 90 12.46 0.38 5.37
N GLU A 91 13.20 0.79 4.34
CA GLU A 91 13.58 2.18 4.17
C GLU A 91 12.31 3.04 4.03
N HIS A 92 12.27 4.15 4.76
CA HIS A 92 11.10 5.02 4.75
C HIS A 92 11.49 6.45 5.10
N THR A 93 10.63 7.39 4.74
CA THR A 93 10.73 8.78 5.18
C THR A 93 9.47 9.14 5.93
N CYS A 94 9.58 10.06 6.88
CA CYS A 94 8.45 10.57 7.63
C CYS A 94 8.60 12.08 7.78
N ARG A 95 7.60 12.81 7.34
CA ARG A 95 7.62 14.27 7.43
C ARG A 95 6.22 14.79 7.67
N GLN A 96 6.14 16.01 8.18
CA GLN A 96 4.87 16.69 8.37
C GLN A 96 4.67 17.65 7.21
N GLN A 97 3.52 17.55 6.56
CA GLN A 97 3.21 18.39 5.41
C GLN A 97 2.96 19.83 5.85
N VAL A 98 3.64 20.76 5.17
CA VAL A 98 3.43 22.18 5.42
C VAL A 98 2.02 22.57 5.00
N GLY A 99 1.34 23.33 5.84
CA GLY A 99 -0.02 23.82 5.57
C GLY A 99 -1.12 22.95 6.17
N THR A 100 -1.09 21.65 5.93
CA THR A 100 -2.12 20.74 6.45
C THR A 100 -1.75 20.15 7.81
N GLY A 101 -0.46 19.97 8.07
CA GLY A 101 0.01 19.32 9.29
C GLY A 101 -0.08 17.80 9.27
N PHE A 102 -0.59 17.20 8.21
CA PHE A 102 -0.64 15.74 8.11
C PHE A 102 0.77 15.16 8.10
N TRP A 103 0.93 14.02 8.78
CA TRP A 103 2.18 13.26 8.71
C TRP A 103 2.13 12.38 7.49
N GLN A 104 3.20 12.40 6.70
CA GLN A 104 3.31 11.59 5.48
C GLN A 104 4.48 10.62 5.63
N VAL A 105 4.18 9.32 5.50
CA VAL A 105 5.19 8.27 5.54
C VAL A 105 5.26 7.63 4.16
N PHE A 106 6.45 7.60 3.56
CA PHE A 106 6.68 7.03 2.23
C PHE A 106 7.61 5.83 2.33
N PHE A 107 7.28 4.79 1.61
CA PHE A 107 8.14 3.60 1.46
C PHE A 107 7.75 2.86 0.19
N HIS A 108 8.50 1.82 -0.15
CA HIS A 108 8.21 1.00 -1.33
C HIS A 108 7.81 -0.40 -0.89
N ASP A 109 6.88 -0.99 -1.65
CA ASP A 109 6.52 -2.39 -1.44
C ASP A 109 7.61 -3.30 -2.07
N PRO A 110 7.52 -4.64 -1.90
CA PRO A 110 8.53 -5.54 -2.45
C PRO A 110 8.66 -5.51 -3.98
N ASN A 111 7.66 -4.98 -4.67
CA ASN A 111 7.63 -4.91 -6.14
C ASN A 111 8.12 -3.57 -6.68
N GLY A 112 8.41 -2.61 -5.79
CA GLY A 112 8.84 -1.28 -6.17
C GLY A 112 7.73 -0.25 -6.27
N ALA A 113 6.49 -0.62 -5.91
CA ALA A 113 5.39 0.36 -5.86
C ALA A 113 5.60 1.30 -4.68
N ARG A 114 5.48 2.60 -4.94
CA ARG A 114 5.65 3.62 -3.90
C ARG A 114 4.34 3.81 -3.14
N VAL A 115 4.42 3.73 -1.83
CA VAL A 115 3.26 3.82 -0.93
C VAL A 115 3.42 5.05 -0.03
N GLU A 116 2.33 5.79 0.13
CA GLU A 116 2.23 6.90 1.07
C GLU A 116 1.14 6.59 2.10
N LEU A 117 1.45 6.82 3.37
CA LEU A 117 0.45 6.76 4.44
C LEU A 117 0.31 8.14 5.04
N ASP A 118 -0.94 8.63 5.15
CA ASP A 118 -1.24 9.95 5.68
C ASP A 118 -1.91 9.81 7.04
N PHE A 119 -1.30 10.45 8.05
CA PHE A 119 -1.78 10.39 9.44
C PHE A 119 -2.22 11.77 9.90
N SER A 120 -3.20 11.79 10.81
CA SER A 120 -3.71 13.02 11.39
C SER A 120 -2.60 13.88 12.00
N PRO A 121 -2.72 15.23 11.91
CA PRO A 121 -1.79 16.12 12.60
C PRO A 121 -1.74 15.91 14.11
N ASP A 122 -2.81 15.33 14.69
CA ASP A 122 -2.89 15.09 16.12
C ASP A 122 -2.02 13.94 16.60
N GLU A 123 -1.52 13.12 15.68
CA GLU A 123 -0.69 11.99 16.06
C GLU A 123 0.73 12.44 16.35
N VAL A 124 1.42 11.66 17.17
CA VAL A 124 2.82 11.92 17.49
C VAL A 124 3.67 10.81 16.90
N ARG A 125 4.85 11.21 16.43
CA ARG A 125 5.77 10.30 15.74
C ARG A 125 6.33 9.22 16.66
N LYS A 126 6.24 9.45 17.97
CA LYS A 126 6.93 8.57 18.90
C LYS A 126 6.05 8.22 20.07
#